data_e064b8cce752e73cd4f2efe231baba3e
#
_entry.id   e064b8cce752e73cd4f2efe231baba3e
#
_cell.length_a   1.000
_cell.length_b   1.000
_cell.length_c   1.000
_cell.angle_alpha   90.00
_cell.angle_beta   90.00
_cell.angle_gamma   90.00
#
_symmetry.space_group_name_H-M   'P 1'
#
loop_
_entity.id
_entity.type
_entity.pdbx_description
1 polymer ?
#
loop_
_entity_poly.entity_id
_entity_poly.type
_entity_poly.pdbx_seq_one_letter_code
_entity_poly.pdbx_strand_id
1 'polypeptide(L)'
;MKLAPANYNCPGQLVISGSTKGIEIAIQRMKDAGAKRALALPVGGAFHSPLMEPAKKELAAAVEATIFNTPACPVYQNFTASPVTDPATIKQNIIDQLTGAVRWTQSIQKMITDGAARFTEVGPGKVLQGLIAKIDKTAVTESA
;
A
#
# COMPACT_ATOMS: atom_id res chain seq x y z
N MET A 1 8.50 19.47 -9.67
CA MET A 1 7.23 18.90 -9.16
C MET A 1 7.50 17.45 -8.80
N LYS A 2 7.32 17.04 -7.52
CA LYS A 2 7.53 15.65 -7.10
C LYS A 2 6.16 15.02 -6.94
N LEU A 3 5.86 13.98 -7.71
CA LEU A 3 4.66 13.14 -7.63
C LEU A 3 5.09 11.68 -7.74
N ALA A 4 4.45 10.81 -6.99
CA ALA A 4 4.66 9.37 -7.03
C ALA A 4 3.34 8.63 -6.86
N PRO A 5 3.15 7.44 -7.48
CA PRO A 5 2.10 6.51 -7.09
C PRO A 5 2.29 6.13 -5.62
N ALA A 6 1.24 6.24 -4.83
CA ALA A 6 1.27 5.92 -3.40
C ALA A 6 0.55 4.59 -3.09
N ASN A 7 -0.66 4.38 -3.63
CA ASN A 7 -1.39 3.16 -3.39
C ASN A 7 -2.07 2.66 -4.67
N TYR A 8 -1.80 1.43 -5.01
CA TYR A 8 -2.56 0.66 -6.01
C TYR A 8 -3.64 -0.15 -5.27
N ASN A 9 -4.78 0.51 -4.97
CA ASN A 9 -5.81 -0.07 -4.10
C ASN A 9 -6.65 -1.15 -4.78
N CYS A 10 -7.15 -0.87 -5.97
CA CYS A 10 -7.89 -1.83 -6.80
C CYS A 10 -8.01 -1.28 -8.22
N PRO A 11 -8.47 -2.05 -9.22
CA PRO A 11 -8.77 -1.53 -10.54
C PRO A 11 -9.63 -0.28 -10.49
N GLY A 12 -9.17 0.80 -11.12
CA GLY A 12 -9.84 2.11 -11.13
C GLY A 12 -9.64 2.97 -9.87
N GLN A 13 -8.86 2.53 -8.88
CA GLN A 13 -8.57 3.32 -7.67
C GLN A 13 -7.06 3.37 -7.38
N LEU A 14 -6.46 4.49 -7.76
CA LEU A 14 -5.05 4.82 -7.53
C LEU A 14 -4.95 6.05 -6.63
N VAL A 15 -4.05 6.02 -5.66
CA VAL A 15 -3.65 7.20 -4.87
C VAL A 15 -2.27 7.65 -5.33
N ILE A 16 -2.10 8.96 -5.48
CA ILE A 16 -0.81 9.59 -5.73
C ILE A 16 -0.43 10.49 -4.56
N SER A 17 0.85 10.59 -4.28
CA SER A 17 1.42 11.48 -3.26
C SER A 17 2.43 12.43 -3.85
N GLY A 18 2.60 13.59 -3.23
CA GLY A 18 3.58 14.58 -3.68
C GLY A 18 3.44 15.93 -3.02
N SER A 19 4.08 16.95 -3.59
CA SER A 19 3.95 18.34 -3.12
C SER A 19 2.51 18.84 -3.36
N THR A 20 2.01 19.71 -2.47
CA THR A 20 0.66 20.30 -2.57
C THR A 20 0.37 20.85 -3.96
N LYS A 21 1.24 21.70 -4.47
CA LYS A 21 1.13 22.25 -5.84
C LYS A 21 1.14 21.14 -6.92
N GLY A 22 1.89 20.06 -6.71
CA GLY A 22 1.92 18.91 -7.61
C GLY A 22 0.57 18.19 -7.63
N ILE A 23 -0.03 17.96 -6.48
CA ILE A 23 -1.34 17.31 -6.35
C ILE A 23 -2.44 18.16 -6.99
N GLU A 24 -2.45 19.48 -6.76
CA GLU A 24 -3.42 20.40 -7.39
C GLU A 24 -3.39 20.31 -8.93
N ILE A 25 -2.19 20.37 -9.50
CA ILE A 25 -1.99 20.25 -10.96
C ILE A 25 -2.43 18.85 -11.45
N ALA A 26 -2.09 17.80 -10.70
CA ALA A 26 -2.46 16.43 -11.07
C ALA A 26 -3.98 16.24 -11.05
N ILE A 27 -4.68 16.75 -10.04
CA ILE A 27 -6.13 16.71 -9.97
C ILE A 27 -6.76 17.36 -11.20
N GLN A 28 -6.28 18.54 -11.59
CA GLN A 28 -6.80 19.23 -12.78
C GLN A 28 -6.56 18.42 -14.05
N ARG A 29 -5.32 17.96 -14.26
CA ARG A 29 -4.97 17.15 -15.44
C ARG A 29 -5.75 15.84 -15.51
N MET A 30 -5.99 15.18 -14.37
CA MET A 30 -6.80 13.96 -14.34
C MET A 30 -8.25 14.23 -14.73
N LYS A 31 -8.85 15.35 -14.28
CA LYS A 31 -10.20 15.77 -14.70
C LYS A 31 -10.24 16.06 -16.19
N ASP A 32 -9.27 16.81 -16.70
CA ASP A 32 -9.17 17.15 -18.13
C ASP A 32 -9.00 15.90 -19.01
N ALA A 33 -8.33 14.87 -18.47
CA ALA A 33 -8.18 13.56 -19.11
C ALA A 33 -9.40 12.63 -18.95
N GLY A 34 -10.51 13.11 -18.36
CA GLY A 34 -11.75 12.35 -18.25
C GLY A 34 -11.83 11.41 -17.03
N ALA A 35 -11.00 11.59 -16.02
CA ALA A 35 -11.12 10.82 -14.78
C ALA A 35 -12.48 11.09 -14.13
N LYS A 36 -13.24 10.03 -13.82
CA LYS A 36 -14.56 10.14 -13.16
C LYS A 36 -14.48 10.86 -11.81
N ARG A 37 -13.35 10.73 -11.12
CA ARG A 37 -13.14 11.32 -9.80
C ARG A 37 -11.65 11.58 -9.58
N ALA A 38 -11.29 12.80 -9.22
CA ALA A 38 -9.96 13.20 -8.78
C ALA A 38 -10.12 14.16 -7.61
N LEU A 39 -9.72 13.74 -6.40
CA LEU A 39 -9.95 14.44 -5.14
C LEU A 39 -8.66 14.52 -4.34
N ALA A 40 -8.46 15.63 -3.61
CA ALA A 40 -7.49 15.70 -2.53
C ALA A 40 -7.98 14.87 -1.34
N LEU A 41 -7.07 14.09 -0.74
CA LEU A 41 -7.34 13.38 0.52
C LEU A 41 -6.94 14.28 1.69
N PRO A 42 -7.72 14.29 2.80
CA PRO A 42 -7.42 15.09 4.00
C PRO A 42 -6.33 14.41 4.84
N VAL A 43 -5.11 14.31 4.29
CA VAL A 43 -3.95 13.69 4.95
C VAL A 43 -2.84 14.71 5.13
N GLY A 44 -2.13 14.64 6.26
CA GLY A 44 -1.09 15.61 6.65
C GLY A 44 0.29 15.38 6.05
N GLY A 45 0.48 14.38 5.17
CA GLY A 45 1.80 14.04 4.62
C GLY A 45 1.75 13.40 3.25
N ALA A 46 2.87 13.46 2.53
CA ALA A 46 3.06 12.82 1.23
C ALA A 46 3.51 11.35 1.42
N PHE A 47 2.71 10.56 2.15
CA PHE A 47 3.01 9.17 2.43
C PHE A 47 3.28 8.35 1.17
N HIS A 48 4.11 7.33 1.28
CA HIS A 48 4.52 6.45 0.19
C HIS A 48 5.17 7.19 -0.99
N SER A 49 5.92 8.26 -0.69
CA SER A 49 6.67 9.02 -1.68
C SER A 49 8.07 9.38 -1.18
N PRO A 50 9.01 9.77 -2.06
CA PRO A 50 10.34 10.22 -1.66
C PRO A 50 10.37 11.42 -0.71
N LEU A 51 9.26 12.14 -0.53
CA LEU A 51 9.15 13.24 0.44
C LEU A 51 9.13 12.75 1.89
N MET A 52 8.90 11.44 2.12
CA MET A 52 8.95 10.82 3.45
C MET A 52 10.37 10.38 3.86
N GLU A 53 11.40 10.69 3.06
CA GLU A 53 12.79 10.27 3.37
C GLU A 53 13.28 10.70 4.76
N PRO A 54 12.96 11.90 5.28
CA PRO A 54 13.35 12.27 6.66
C PRO A 54 12.74 11.31 7.71
N ALA A 55 11.44 11.02 7.61
CA ALA A 55 10.75 10.09 8.51
C ALA A 55 11.23 8.64 8.33
N LYS A 56 11.65 8.25 7.11
CA LYS A 56 12.23 6.94 6.84
C LYS A 56 13.50 6.70 7.67
N LYS A 57 14.36 7.72 7.82
CA LYS A 57 15.58 7.61 8.61
C LYS A 57 15.30 7.34 10.09
N GLU A 58 14.30 8.03 10.66
CA GLU A 58 13.89 7.82 12.06
C GLU A 58 13.28 6.43 12.25
N LEU A 59 12.37 6.04 11.36
CA LEU A 59 11.77 4.70 11.37
C LEU A 59 12.83 3.61 11.24
N ALA A 60 13.81 3.77 10.34
CA ALA A 60 14.88 2.80 10.14
C ALA A 60 15.65 2.52 11.42
N ALA A 61 15.98 3.55 12.20
CA ALA A 61 16.68 3.38 13.48
C ALA A 61 15.86 2.53 14.47
N ALA A 62 14.55 2.76 14.58
CA ALA A 62 13.66 1.99 15.45
C ALA A 62 13.49 0.54 14.94
N VAL A 63 13.34 0.35 13.65
CA VAL A 63 13.23 -0.97 13.03
C VAL A 63 14.53 -1.77 13.19
N GLU A 64 15.70 -1.13 13.02
CA GLU A 64 17.01 -1.78 13.23
C GLU A 64 17.20 -2.23 14.67
N ALA A 65 16.74 -1.47 15.65
CA ALA A 65 16.80 -1.85 17.06
C ALA A 65 15.79 -2.95 17.45
N THR A 66 14.82 -3.26 16.60
CA THR A 66 13.79 -4.27 16.88
C THR A 66 14.24 -5.67 16.43
N ILE A 67 14.00 -6.67 17.27
CA ILE A 67 14.25 -8.07 16.92
C ILE A 67 13.08 -8.60 16.10
N PHE A 68 13.39 -9.13 14.92
CA PHE A 68 12.44 -9.82 14.05
C PHE A 68 12.74 -11.31 14.05
N ASN A 69 11.75 -12.11 14.40
CA ASN A 69 11.84 -13.56 14.33
C ASN A 69 11.25 -14.06 13.00
N THR A 70 11.65 -15.26 12.59
CA THR A 70 11.06 -15.93 11.43
C THR A 70 9.54 -16.09 11.65
N PRO A 71 8.68 -15.60 10.76
CA PRO A 71 7.24 -15.71 10.92
C PRO A 71 6.78 -17.16 10.73
N ALA A 72 5.68 -17.53 11.40
CA ALA A 72 5.07 -18.87 11.29
C ALA A 72 4.47 -19.15 9.91
N CYS A 73 4.18 -18.11 9.14
CA CYS A 73 3.64 -18.17 7.78
C CYS A 73 4.22 -17.04 6.91
N PRO A 74 4.14 -17.16 5.58
CA PRO A 74 4.60 -16.09 4.69
C PRO A 74 3.87 -14.76 4.93
N VAL A 75 4.62 -13.67 4.94
CA VAL A 75 4.10 -12.30 5.09
C VAL A 75 4.15 -11.60 3.75
N TYR A 76 2.99 -11.12 3.27
CA TYR A 76 2.90 -10.32 2.06
C TYR A 76 2.93 -8.84 2.45
N GLN A 77 4.04 -8.20 2.15
CA GLN A 77 4.25 -6.80 2.52
C GLN A 77 3.87 -5.87 1.38
N ASN A 78 3.37 -4.68 1.72
CA ASN A 78 2.89 -3.68 0.77
C ASN A 78 3.90 -3.31 -0.32
N PHE A 79 5.19 -3.29 0.02
CA PHE A 79 6.26 -2.81 -0.87
C PHE A 79 6.58 -3.80 -1.98
N THR A 80 6.70 -5.08 -1.66
CA THR A 80 7.10 -6.12 -2.62
C THR A 80 5.93 -6.83 -3.28
N ALA A 81 4.77 -6.89 -2.60
CA ALA A 81 3.61 -7.68 -3.00
C ALA A 81 3.93 -9.17 -3.22
N SER A 82 4.86 -9.72 -2.44
CA SER A 82 5.36 -11.09 -2.55
C SER A 82 5.48 -11.72 -1.17
N PRO A 83 5.38 -13.07 -1.07
CA PRO A 83 5.55 -13.77 0.21
C PRO A 83 7.00 -13.70 0.66
N VAL A 84 7.21 -13.36 1.93
CA VAL A 84 8.52 -13.30 2.56
C VAL A 84 8.47 -14.00 3.92
N THR A 85 9.49 -14.79 4.23
CA THR A 85 9.69 -15.46 5.53
C THR A 85 11.02 -15.08 6.18
N ASP A 86 11.94 -14.49 5.44
CA ASP A 86 13.22 -14.04 5.95
C ASP A 86 13.08 -12.76 6.78
N PRO A 87 13.46 -12.78 8.09
CA PRO A 87 13.34 -11.63 8.97
C PRO A 87 14.08 -10.38 8.49
N ALA A 88 15.27 -10.55 7.89
CA ALA A 88 16.06 -9.41 7.41
C ALA A 88 15.36 -8.72 6.22
N THR A 89 14.82 -9.50 5.30
CA THR A 89 14.05 -9.00 4.16
C THR A 89 12.76 -8.31 4.64
N ILE A 90 12.04 -8.91 5.61
CA ILE A 90 10.83 -8.30 6.20
C ILE A 90 11.16 -6.94 6.80
N LYS A 91 12.25 -6.87 7.56
CA LYS A 91 12.75 -5.66 8.20
C LYS A 91 13.05 -4.56 7.18
N GLN A 92 13.80 -4.90 6.13
CA GLN A 92 14.13 -3.96 5.06
C GLN A 92 12.88 -3.45 4.34
N ASN A 93 11.94 -4.33 4.02
CA ASN A 93 10.68 -3.96 3.37
C ASN A 93 9.82 -2.98 4.21
N ILE A 94 9.84 -3.11 5.55
CA ILE A 94 9.16 -2.15 6.45
C ILE A 94 9.78 -0.76 6.32
N ILE A 95 11.10 -0.68 6.20
CA ILE A 95 11.80 0.59 6.01
C ILE A 95 11.46 1.18 4.62
N ASP A 96 11.51 0.36 3.59
CA ASP A 96 11.35 0.81 2.20
C ASP A 96 9.92 1.21 1.84
N GLN A 97 8.91 0.58 2.47
CA GLN A 97 7.50 0.92 2.20
C GLN A 97 7.15 2.38 2.53
N LEU A 98 7.91 3.06 3.43
CA LEU A 98 7.59 4.43 3.81
C LEU A 98 7.72 5.42 2.64
N THR A 99 8.66 5.15 1.73
CA THR A 99 8.88 5.95 0.52
C THR A 99 8.42 5.25 -0.77
N GLY A 100 8.02 3.98 -0.66
CA GLY A 100 7.57 3.16 -1.79
C GLY A 100 6.06 2.97 -1.82
N ALA A 101 5.52 2.66 -2.97
CA ALA A 101 4.09 2.47 -3.17
C ALA A 101 3.54 1.23 -2.46
N VAL A 102 2.32 1.34 -1.93
CA VAL A 102 1.51 0.20 -1.47
C VAL A 102 0.93 -0.52 -2.69
N ARG A 103 1.35 -1.75 -2.89
CA ARG A 103 0.95 -2.60 -4.02
C ARG A 103 -0.18 -3.56 -3.62
N TRP A 104 -1.27 -3.02 -3.07
CA TRP A 104 -2.37 -3.84 -2.54
C TRP A 104 -2.99 -4.75 -3.60
N THR A 105 -3.30 -4.21 -4.78
CA THR A 105 -3.84 -4.99 -5.90
C THR A 105 -2.95 -6.19 -6.23
N GLN A 106 -1.64 -5.94 -6.39
CA GLN A 106 -0.66 -6.97 -6.72
C GLN A 106 -0.52 -8.00 -5.59
N SER A 107 -0.56 -7.55 -4.32
CA SER A 107 -0.52 -8.45 -3.15
C SER A 107 -1.69 -9.42 -3.15
N ILE A 108 -2.91 -8.94 -3.34
CA ILE A 108 -4.11 -9.77 -3.37
C ILE A 108 -4.07 -10.74 -4.55
N GLN A 109 -3.72 -10.27 -5.74
CA GLN A 109 -3.57 -11.12 -6.93
C GLN A 109 -2.53 -12.22 -6.72
N LYS A 110 -1.40 -11.89 -6.09
CA LYS A 110 -0.35 -12.86 -5.78
C LYS A 110 -0.83 -13.89 -4.75
N MET A 111 -1.48 -13.45 -3.66
CA MET A 111 -2.06 -14.34 -2.65
C MET A 111 -3.04 -15.34 -3.26
N ILE A 112 -3.94 -14.87 -4.15
CA ILE A 112 -4.90 -15.73 -4.86
C ILE A 112 -4.14 -16.75 -5.75
N THR A 113 -3.14 -16.30 -6.49
CA THR A 113 -2.29 -17.17 -7.32
C THR A 113 -1.56 -18.22 -6.48
N ASP A 114 -1.18 -17.88 -5.26
CA ASP A 114 -0.51 -18.78 -4.32
C ASP A 114 -1.49 -19.70 -3.56
N GLY A 115 -2.80 -19.63 -3.88
CA GLY A 115 -3.83 -20.54 -3.36
C GLY A 115 -4.66 -19.99 -2.21
N ALA A 116 -4.58 -18.70 -1.89
CA ALA A 116 -5.45 -18.10 -0.87
C ALA A 116 -6.91 -18.09 -1.37
N ALA A 117 -7.78 -18.83 -0.65
CA ALA A 117 -9.20 -18.94 -0.98
C ALA A 117 -10.09 -18.03 -0.11
N ARG A 118 -9.59 -17.54 1.02
CA ARG A 118 -10.33 -16.73 1.99
C ARG A 118 -9.44 -15.64 2.57
N PHE A 119 -10.04 -14.47 2.80
CA PHE A 119 -9.38 -13.31 3.39
C PHE A 119 -10.17 -12.83 4.61
N THR A 120 -9.54 -12.82 5.78
CA THR A 120 -10.12 -12.33 7.02
C THR A 120 -9.54 -10.97 7.36
N GLU A 121 -10.35 -9.91 7.33
CA GLU A 121 -9.95 -8.57 7.74
C GLU A 121 -9.98 -8.48 9.27
N VAL A 122 -8.83 -8.24 9.88
CA VAL A 122 -8.68 -8.07 11.33
C VAL A 122 -8.59 -6.58 11.65
N GLY A 123 -9.58 -6.07 12.37
CA GLY A 123 -9.66 -4.66 12.74
C GLY A 123 -11.03 -4.04 12.47
N PRO A 124 -11.22 -2.75 12.78
CA PRO A 124 -12.50 -2.08 12.60
C PRO A 124 -12.79 -1.78 11.13
N GLY A 125 -14.03 -2.00 10.73
CA GLY A 125 -14.52 -1.69 9.39
C GLY A 125 -14.40 -2.84 8.40
N LYS A 126 -14.64 -2.53 7.10
CA LYS A 126 -14.67 -3.49 5.98
C LYS A 126 -14.04 -2.91 4.71
N VAL A 127 -13.03 -2.06 4.87
CA VAL A 127 -12.41 -1.34 3.76
C VAL A 127 -11.63 -2.30 2.86
N LEU A 128 -10.84 -3.18 3.46
CA LEU A 128 -10.01 -4.13 2.71
C LEU A 128 -10.87 -5.17 2.00
N GLN A 129 -11.93 -5.65 2.61
CA GLN A 129 -12.91 -6.54 1.97
C GLN A 129 -13.50 -5.89 0.71
N GLY A 130 -13.88 -4.61 0.80
CA GLY A 130 -14.39 -3.85 -0.34
C GLY A 130 -13.37 -3.66 -1.47
N LEU A 131 -12.08 -3.56 -1.16
CA LEU A 131 -11.02 -3.51 -2.15
C LEU A 131 -10.79 -4.88 -2.80
N ILE A 132 -10.76 -5.96 -2.00
CA ILE A 132 -10.58 -7.33 -2.49
C ILE A 132 -11.71 -7.69 -3.46
N ALA A 133 -12.97 -7.41 -3.12
CA ALA A 133 -14.12 -7.67 -3.99
C ALA A 133 -14.06 -6.93 -5.35
N LYS A 134 -13.32 -5.81 -5.44
CA LYS A 134 -13.07 -5.11 -6.70
C LYS A 134 -11.88 -5.68 -7.48
N ILE A 135 -10.95 -6.35 -6.82
CA ILE A 135 -9.81 -7.02 -7.43
C ILE A 135 -10.24 -8.38 -7.98
N ASP A 136 -10.93 -9.16 -7.15
CA ASP A 136 -11.50 -10.45 -7.51
C ASP A 136 -12.89 -10.63 -6.87
N LYS A 137 -13.93 -10.74 -7.71
CA LYS A 137 -15.32 -10.89 -7.27
C LYS A 137 -15.62 -12.27 -6.68
N THR A 138 -14.76 -13.24 -6.91
CA THR A 138 -14.91 -14.62 -6.42
C THR A 138 -14.23 -14.86 -5.07
N ALA A 139 -13.37 -13.92 -4.64
CA ALA A 139 -12.68 -14.01 -3.37
C ALA A 139 -13.66 -13.96 -2.19
N VAL A 140 -13.52 -14.90 -1.27
CA VAL A 140 -14.32 -14.95 -0.03
C VAL A 140 -13.67 -14.01 0.99
N THR A 141 -14.44 -13.05 1.51
CA THR A 141 -13.97 -12.10 2.52
C THR A 141 -14.86 -12.12 3.76
N GLU A 142 -14.25 -11.97 4.93
CA GLU A 142 -14.95 -11.93 6.21
C GLU A 142 -14.23 -10.99 7.20
N SER A 143 -14.88 -10.64 8.31
CA SER A 143 -14.27 -9.96 9.47
C SER A 143 -13.95 -10.97 10.55
N ALA A 144 -12.87 -10.74 11.32
CA ALA A 144 -12.57 -11.47 12.53
C ALA A 144 -13.53 -11.10 13.67
#